data_513f4dab79646eecf7fd95e4c4d4b32b
#
_entry.id   513f4dab79646eecf7fd95e4c4d4b32b
#
_cell.length_a   1.000
_cell.length_b   1.000
_cell.length_c   1.000
_cell.angle_alpha   90.00
_cell.angle_beta   90.00
_cell.angle_gamma   90.00
#
_symmetry.space_group_name_H-M   'P 1'
#
loop_
_entity.id
_entity.type
_entity.pdbx_description
1 polymer ?
#
loop_
_entity_poly.entity_id
_entity_poly.type
_entity_poly.pdbx_seq_one_letter_code
_entity_poly.pdbx_strand_id
1 'polypeptide(L)'
;MILRFSSLALSALCLSATPLASALSASDIPLDTPVSQLLASANANLARGQAQDALTYFDIAIQKDPSNYLTLFKRGAAYLSLGRNAQASRDFDQVLTLKPGFEGALTQRAKIKSRNADWTGARQDYLAAKKAGTQEVVDLDEAEGAAKLAHDAEKAGNWEACVAQAGTAIFVAGTALELRQRRARCRFEKGEVVEGVADLQHVLQINTALTEPHLQIAAMTFYSLGETEKGVAAISKCLHNDPDNKACAKLRKSQKTIERTLKKVNALFEKRQFASAVKLLVPTGEDPGLLQEVKDDVKSSREAGYIHPKAGEGLYAQLVEKTCEAYAEMNNPKKSQQYCDETLLLNPTSLPALMNKAQRLLDADDFDQCIAILNSAKDAAGGMTQAIQDLMQKAQTLLKRSKQKDYYKVLSVPRDASERDIKKAFRRLTVLHHPDKAAQHGVSQEQAQKTMAAINEAHEVLADPELRARYDAGDDPNDPQSGQQPFQGSPFGHGPGGQPVFFQQRGGGGGGSFKFQGGGGGGFPGFGGGFPFG
;
A
#
# COMPACT_ATOMS: atom_id res chain seq x y z
N MET A 1 -20.89 -20.49 -46.75
CA MET A 1 -20.89 -21.92 -47.05
C MET A 1 -20.04 -22.62 -46.04
N ILE A 2 -20.58 -23.61 -45.32
CA ILE A 2 -20.02 -24.53 -44.34
C ILE A 2 -19.80 -23.93 -42.92
N LEU A 3 -20.84 -24.06 -42.13
CA LEU A 3 -20.90 -24.05 -40.67
C LEU A 3 -20.12 -25.25 -40.11
N ARG A 4 -19.23 -25.00 -39.13
CA ARG A 4 -18.73 -26.05 -38.24
C ARG A 4 -19.25 -25.78 -36.83
N PHE A 5 -20.20 -26.61 -36.40
CA PHE A 5 -20.64 -26.76 -35.02
C PHE A 5 -19.52 -27.39 -34.19
N SER A 6 -19.06 -26.70 -33.17
CA SER A 6 -18.24 -27.27 -32.11
C SER A 6 -19.16 -27.62 -30.94
N SER A 7 -19.25 -28.92 -30.68
CA SER A 7 -19.98 -29.52 -29.57
C SER A 7 -19.43 -29.04 -28.24
N LEU A 8 -20.21 -28.27 -27.51
CA LEU A 8 -20.03 -27.98 -26.08
C LEU A 8 -20.41 -29.25 -25.29
N ALA A 9 -19.39 -29.92 -24.74
CA ALA A 9 -19.58 -30.97 -23.76
C ALA A 9 -20.09 -30.34 -22.46
N LEU A 10 -21.36 -30.54 -22.15
CA LEU A 10 -21.96 -30.30 -20.84
C LEU A 10 -21.38 -31.31 -19.86
N SER A 11 -20.38 -30.90 -19.07
CA SER A 11 -19.97 -31.63 -17.87
C SER A 11 -21.06 -31.45 -16.82
N ALA A 12 -21.92 -32.42 -16.68
CA ALA A 12 -22.84 -32.54 -15.56
C ALA A 12 -22.00 -32.72 -14.29
N LEU A 13 -21.82 -31.62 -13.51
CA LEU A 13 -21.38 -31.70 -12.14
C LEU A 13 -22.48 -32.42 -11.33
N CYS A 14 -22.32 -33.72 -11.08
CA CYS A 14 -23.05 -34.40 -10.04
C CYS A 14 -22.67 -33.75 -8.71
N LEU A 15 -23.43 -32.77 -8.26
CA LEU A 15 -23.51 -32.40 -6.87
C LEU A 15 -24.07 -33.63 -6.15
N SER A 16 -23.18 -34.47 -5.61
CA SER A 16 -23.55 -35.43 -4.57
C SER A 16 -24.06 -34.61 -3.41
N ALA A 17 -25.37 -34.52 -3.28
CA ALA A 17 -26.04 -34.08 -2.07
C ALA A 17 -25.60 -35.06 -0.97
N THR A 18 -24.55 -34.70 -0.22
CA THR A 18 -24.27 -35.32 1.06
C THR A 18 -25.55 -35.09 1.88
N PRO A 19 -26.23 -36.14 2.37
CA PRO A 19 -27.36 -35.93 3.26
C PRO A 19 -26.81 -35.06 4.40
N LEU A 20 -27.46 -33.94 4.70
CA LEU A 20 -27.27 -33.22 5.94
C LEU A 20 -27.51 -34.25 7.02
N ALA A 21 -26.44 -34.81 7.63
CA ALA A 21 -26.52 -35.68 8.75
C ALA A 21 -27.25 -34.88 9.85
N SER A 22 -28.50 -35.18 10.08
CA SER A 22 -29.25 -34.61 11.19
C SER A 22 -28.47 -34.91 12.46
N ALA A 23 -28.14 -33.86 13.25
CA ALA A 23 -27.46 -34.03 14.52
C ALA A 23 -28.27 -35.03 15.38
N LEU A 24 -27.57 -36.00 16.00
CA LEU A 24 -28.19 -37.02 16.84
C LEU A 24 -28.95 -36.34 17.98
N SER A 25 -30.23 -36.65 18.11
CA SER A 25 -31.08 -36.22 19.23
C SER A 25 -31.07 -37.24 20.38
N ALA A 26 -31.22 -36.77 21.61
CA ALA A 26 -31.36 -37.64 22.76
C ALA A 26 -32.57 -38.61 22.65
N SER A 27 -33.63 -38.21 21.91
CA SER A 27 -34.80 -39.02 21.62
C SER A 27 -34.52 -40.22 20.70
N ASP A 28 -33.42 -40.17 19.94
CA ASP A 28 -33.04 -41.23 19.01
C ASP A 28 -32.32 -42.39 19.71
N ILE A 29 -32.01 -42.23 21.01
CA ILE A 29 -31.30 -43.20 21.83
C ILE A 29 -32.30 -43.88 22.76
N PRO A 30 -32.46 -45.22 22.69
CA PRO A 30 -33.38 -45.96 23.58
C PRO A 30 -33.06 -45.70 25.05
N LEU A 31 -34.08 -45.46 25.87
CA LEU A 31 -33.95 -45.15 27.30
C LEU A 31 -33.33 -46.30 28.13
N ASP A 32 -33.47 -47.54 27.67
CA ASP A 32 -32.94 -48.75 28.31
C ASP A 32 -31.48 -49.06 27.93
N THR A 33 -30.86 -48.25 27.02
CA THR A 33 -29.48 -48.45 26.57
C THR A 33 -28.51 -48.48 27.76
N PRO A 34 -27.72 -49.55 27.95
CA PRO A 34 -26.75 -49.66 29.04
C PRO A 34 -25.65 -48.56 28.96
N VAL A 35 -25.17 -48.10 30.13
CA VAL A 35 -24.10 -47.07 30.19
C VAL A 35 -22.86 -47.50 29.41
N SER A 36 -22.47 -48.77 29.46
CA SER A 36 -21.33 -49.29 28.69
C SER A 36 -21.49 -49.13 27.19
N GLN A 37 -22.69 -49.34 26.65
CA GLN A 37 -23.00 -49.19 25.25
C GLN A 37 -23.04 -47.69 24.85
N LEU A 38 -23.59 -46.81 25.71
CA LEU A 38 -23.56 -45.38 25.52
C LEU A 38 -22.12 -44.85 25.41
N LEU A 39 -21.24 -45.30 26.31
CA LEU A 39 -19.82 -44.93 26.31
C LEU A 39 -19.08 -45.46 25.07
N ALA A 40 -19.39 -46.69 24.63
CA ALA A 40 -18.83 -47.25 23.41
C ALA A 40 -19.22 -46.40 22.17
N SER A 41 -20.52 -46.06 22.08
CA SER A 41 -21.04 -45.21 21.01
C SER A 41 -20.43 -43.80 21.03
N ALA A 42 -20.32 -43.18 22.21
CA ALA A 42 -19.68 -41.89 22.39
C ALA A 42 -18.20 -41.91 21.93
N ASN A 43 -17.43 -42.92 22.34
CA ASN A 43 -16.04 -43.07 21.93
C ASN A 43 -15.90 -43.29 20.40
N ALA A 44 -16.79 -44.09 19.80
CA ALA A 44 -16.82 -44.34 18.38
C ALA A 44 -17.10 -43.03 17.58
N ASN A 45 -18.03 -42.21 18.07
CA ASN A 45 -18.31 -40.90 17.45
C ASN A 45 -17.13 -39.92 17.60
N LEU A 46 -16.44 -39.89 18.75
CA LEU A 46 -15.22 -39.10 18.92
C LEU A 46 -14.12 -39.54 17.95
N ALA A 47 -13.92 -40.84 17.77
CA ALA A 47 -12.92 -41.37 16.83
C ALA A 47 -13.23 -41.00 15.37
N ARG A 48 -14.51 -40.79 15.03
CA ARG A 48 -14.97 -40.30 13.71
C ARG A 48 -14.95 -38.79 13.58
N GLY A 49 -14.55 -38.05 14.62
CA GLY A 49 -14.61 -36.57 14.63
C GLY A 49 -16.01 -35.99 14.86
N GLN A 50 -17.00 -36.82 15.18
CA GLN A 50 -18.40 -36.43 15.46
C GLN A 50 -18.57 -36.07 16.94
N ALA A 51 -17.84 -35.06 17.39
CA ALA A 51 -17.78 -34.67 18.80
C ALA A 51 -19.15 -34.23 19.35
N GLN A 52 -20.00 -33.59 18.51
CA GLN A 52 -21.34 -33.17 18.92
C GLN A 52 -22.26 -34.37 19.23
N ASP A 53 -22.25 -35.41 18.39
CA ASP A 53 -23.03 -36.61 18.60
C ASP A 53 -22.49 -37.39 19.81
N ALA A 54 -21.19 -37.43 20.03
CA ALA A 54 -20.57 -38.01 21.22
C ALA A 54 -21.05 -37.33 22.51
N LEU A 55 -21.23 -36.00 22.52
CA LEU A 55 -21.76 -35.28 23.68
C LEU A 55 -23.16 -35.78 24.06
N THR A 56 -24.06 -36.03 23.10
CA THR A 56 -25.41 -36.55 23.36
C THR A 56 -25.36 -37.90 24.09
N TYR A 57 -24.47 -38.81 23.68
CA TYR A 57 -24.27 -40.07 24.37
C TYR A 57 -23.67 -39.91 25.77
N PHE A 58 -22.70 -39.00 25.94
CA PHE A 58 -22.13 -38.71 27.26
C PHE A 58 -23.16 -38.11 28.22
N ASP A 59 -24.02 -37.22 27.74
CA ASP A 59 -25.05 -36.56 28.53
C ASP A 59 -26.02 -37.61 29.12
N ILE A 60 -26.48 -38.55 28.30
CA ILE A 60 -27.35 -39.65 28.77
C ILE A 60 -26.59 -40.59 29.74
N ALA A 61 -25.33 -40.91 29.45
CA ALA A 61 -24.51 -41.75 30.31
C ALA A 61 -24.31 -41.13 31.70
N ILE A 62 -24.06 -39.80 31.76
CA ILE A 62 -23.89 -39.05 33.03
C ILE A 62 -25.23 -38.95 33.79
N GLN A 63 -26.36 -38.80 33.10
CA GLN A 63 -27.68 -38.82 33.76
C GLN A 63 -27.93 -40.16 34.45
N LYS A 64 -27.47 -41.30 33.87
CA LYS A 64 -27.61 -42.64 34.44
C LYS A 64 -26.60 -42.94 35.55
N ASP A 65 -25.39 -42.43 35.43
CA ASP A 65 -24.31 -42.60 36.42
C ASP A 65 -23.54 -41.28 36.62
N PRO A 66 -24.07 -40.36 37.45
CA PRO A 66 -23.44 -39.06 37.71
C PRO A 66 -22.12 -39.14 38.48
N SER A 67 -21.83 -40.26 39.10
CA SER A 67 -20.62 -40.47 39.90
C SER A 67 -19.42 -40.95 39.09
N ASN A 68 -19.61 -41.23 37.80
CA ASN A 68 -18.56 -41.74 36.94
C ASN A 68 -17.66 -40.60 36.44
N TYR A 69 -16.61 -40.34 37.20
CA TYR A 69 -15.67 -39.27 36.87
C TYR A 69 -14.98 -39.44 35.49
N LEU A 70 -14.81 -40.67 34.99
CA LEU A 70 -14.21 -40.93 33.68
C LEU A 70 -15.12 -40.49 32.53
N THR A 71 -16.45 -40.68 32.71
CA THR A 71 -17.43 -40.20 31.72
C THR A 71 -17.42 -38.66 31.63
N LEU A 72 -17.42 -37.98 32.79
CA LEU A 72 -17.29 -36.54 32.88
C LEU A 72 -15.98 -36.05 32.24
N PHE A 73 -14.84 -36.71 32.53
CA PHE A 73 -13.56 -36.38 31.93
C PHE A 73 -13.60 -36.47 30.41
N LYS A 74 -14.18 -37.54 29.85
CA LYS A 74 -14.31 -37.72 28.39
C LYS A 74 -15.25 -36.69 27.78
N ARG A 75 -16.37 -36.32 28.43
CA ARG A 75 -17.24 -35.23 27.99
C ARG A 75 -16.51 -33.90 27.99
N GLY A 76 -15.75 -33.58 29.04
CA GLY A 76 -14.89 -32.42 29.12
C GLY A 76 -13.88 -32.35 27.97
N ALA A 77 -13.26 -33.50 27.62
CA ALA A 77 -12.35 -33.56 26.48
C ALA A 77 -13.08 -33.35 25.13
N ALA A 78 -14.31 -33.85 24.98
CA ALA A 78 -15.15 -33.58 23.81
C ALA A 78 -15.54 -32.11 23.71
N TYR A 79 -15.86 -31.44 24.83
CA TYR A 79 -16.07 -29.98 24.84
C TYR A 79 -14.84 -29.21 24.40
N LEU A 80 -13.62 -29.60 24.81
CA LEU A 80 -12.38 -28.99 24.38
C LEU A 80 -12.16 -29.09 22.86
N SER A 81 -12.46 -30.25 22.28
CA SER A 81 -12.34 -30.45 20.83
C SER A 81 -13.29 -29.56 20.02
N LEU A 82 -14.40 -29.14 20.63
CA LEU A 82 -15.36 -28.19 20.07
C LEU A 82 -15.09 -26.73 20.46
N GLY A 83 -13.98 -26.42 21.15
CA GLY A 83 -13.65 -25.07 21.61
C GLY A 83 -14.54 -24.56 22.77
N ARG A 84 -15.34 -25.44 23.38
CA ARG A 84 -16.28 -25.12 24.48
C ARG A 84 -15.58 -25.16 25.85
N ASN A 85 -14.56 -24.28 26.02
CA ASN A 85 -13.67 -24.29 27.19
C ASN A 85 -14.39 -24.13 28.52
N ALA A 86 -15.44 -23.30 28.59
CA ALA A 86 -16.20 -23.10 29.84
C ALA A 86 -16.96 -24.36 30.31
N GLN A 87 -17.52 -25.13 29.36
CA GLN A 87 -18.20 -26.38 29.66
C GLN A 87 -17.20 -27.47 30.05
N ALA A 88 -16.07 -27.53 29.33
CA ALA A 88 -14.98 -28.45 29.67
C ALA A 88 -14.44 -28.20 31.09
N SER A 89 -14.23 -26.92 31.46
CA SER A 89 -13.75 -26.57 32.80
C SER A 89 -14.70 -27.05 33.90
N ARG A 90 -16.02 -26.87 33.72
CA ARG A 90 -17.03 -27.37 34.69
C ARG A 90 -16.96 -28.87 34.84
N ASP A 91 -16.83 -29.63 33.76
CA ASP A 91 -16.70 -31.09 33.83
C ASP A 91 -15.43 -31.49 34.57
N PHE A 92 -14.28 -30.82 34.30
CA PHE A 92 -13.04 -31.11 35.01
C PHE A 92 -13.13 -30.73 36.51
N ASP A 93 -13.81 -29.64 36.86
CA ASP A 93 -14.08 -29.28 38.26
C ASP A 93 -14.90 -30.38 38.96
N GLN A 94 -15.94 -30.90 38.29
CA GLN A 94 -16.75 -31.98 38.82
C GLN A 94 -15.96 -33.30 38.94
N VAL A 95 -15.10 -33.61 37.95
CA VAL A 95 -14.15 -34.74 38.03
C VAL A 95 -13.28 -34.63 39.27
N LEU A 96 -12.73 -33.45 39.55
CA LEU A 96 -11.83 -33.22 40.68
C LEU A 96 -12.55 -33.21 42.03
N THR A 97 -13.87 -32.92 42.03
CA THR A 97 -14.72 -33.11 43.22
C THR A 97 -14.93 -34.59 43.52
N LEU A 98 -15.18 -35.43 42.50
CA LEU A 98 -15.40 -36.85 42.64
C LEU A 98 -14.09 -37.64 42.89
N LYS A 99 -13.01 -37.21 42.25
CA LYS A 99 -11.69 -37.83 42.35
C LYS A 99 -10.60 -36.75 42.47
N PRO A 100 -10.34 -36.23 43.68
CA PRO A 100 -9.25 -35.32 43.94
C PRO A 100 -7.90 -35.91 43.46
N GLY A 101 -7.09 -35.07 42.80
CA GLY A 101 -5.77 -35.51 42.31
C GLY A 101 -5.80 -36.31 41.00
N PHE A 102 -6.93 -36.38 40.28
CA PHE A 102 -6.94 -37.00 38.95
C PHE A 102 -6.11 -36.17 37.95
N GLU A 103 -4.94 -36.68 37.61
CA GLU A 103 -3.89 -36.00 36.85
C GLU A 103 -4.41 -35.49 35.47
N GLY A 104 -5.24 -36.30 34.80
CA GLY A 104 -5.80 -35.92 33.50
C GLY A 104 -6.64 -34.66 33.57
N ALA A 105 -7.55 -34.55 34.57
CA ALA A 105 -8.40 -33.39 34.73
C ALA A 105 -7.61 -32.16 35.19
N LEU A 106 -6.67 -32.33 36.13
CA LEU A 106 -5.76 -31.25 36.55
C LEU A 106 -4.99 -30.66 35.37
N THR A 107 -4.40 -31.54 34.55
CA THR A 107 -3.63 -31.11 33.36
C THR A 107 -4.49 -30.35 32.35
N GLN A 108 -5.68 -30.81 32.03
CA GLN A 108 -6.55 -30.15 31.07
C GLN A 108 -7.10 -28.82 31.62
N ARG A 109 -7.45 -28.78 32.91
CA ARG A 109 -7.90 -27.55 33.58
C ARG A 109 -6.75 -26.52 33.64
N ALA A 110 -5.53 -26.94 33.95
CA ALA A 110 -4.34 -26.10 33.91
C ALA A 110 -4.14 -25.47 32.53
N LYS A 111 -4.29 -26.23 31.45
CA LYS A 111 -4.20 -25.71 30.06
C LYS A 111 -5.27 -24.66 29.76
N ILE A 112 -6.51 -24.86 30.22
CA ILE A 112 -7.59 -23.87 30.07
C ILE A 112 -7.25 -22.60 30.84
N LYS A 113 -6.80 -22.72 32.10
CA LYS A 113 -6.39 -21.59 32.96
C LYS A 113 -5.21 -20.82 32.35
N SER A 114 -4.20 -21.53 31.84
CA SER A 114 -3.03 -20.90 31.13
C SER A 114 -3.48 -20.08 29.95
N ARG A 115 -4.39 -20.62 29.12
CA ARG A 115 -4.93 -19.89 27.96
C ARG A 115 -5.70 -18.63 28.35
N ASN A 116 -6.28 -18.59 29.53
CA ASN A 116 -7.03 -17.44 30.07
C ASN A 116 -6.15 -16.49 30.90
N ALA A 117 -4.83 -16.74 30.99
CA ALA A 117 -3.88 -16.01 31.84
C ALA A 117 -4.17 -16.12 33.36
N ASP A 118 -4.86 -17.19 33.79
CA ASP A 118 -4.92 -17.55 35.21
C ASP A 118 -3.64 -18.33 35.60
N TRP A 119 -2.54 -17.58 35.73
CA TRP A 119 -1.21 -18.14 35.94
C TRP A 119 -1.10 -18.92 37.23
N THR A 120 -1.65 -18.36 38.31
CA THR A 120 -1.63 -18.97 39.64
C THR A 120 -2.42 -20.25 39.67
N GLY A 121 -3.65 -20.23 39.16
CA GLY A 121 -4.52 -21.41 39.13
C GLY A 121 -3.98 -22.52 38.21
N ALA A 122 -3.37 -22.14 37.07
CA ALA A 122 -2.73 -23.09 36.17
C ALA A 122 -1.52 -23.79 36.84
N ARG A 123 -0.64 -22.99 37.47
CA ARG A 123 0.53 -23.52 38.19
C ARG A 123 0.14 -24.49 39.31
N GLN A 124 -0.89 -24.14 40.12
CA GLN A 124 -1.41 -25.01 41.15
C GLN A 124 -1.89 -26.36 40.59
N ASP A 125 -2.64 -26.35 39.50
CA ASP A 125 -3.13 -27.58 38.88
C ASP A 125 -1.99 -28.41 38.27
N TYR A 126 -0.98 -27.79 37.62
CA TYR A 126 0.20 -28.52 37.13
C TYR A 126 1.02 -29.15 38.26
N LEU A 127 1.21 -28.43 39.37
CA LEU A 127 1.92 -28.96 40.53
C LEU A 127 1.16 -30.12 41.16
N ALA A 128 -0.18 -30.00 41.30
CA ALA A 128 -1.05 -31.09 41.79
C ALA A 128 -1.05 -32.30 40.84
N ALA A 129 -0.87 -32.09 39.54
CA ALA A 129 -0.68 -33.14 38.54
C ALA A 129 0.75 -33.70 38.50
N LYS A 130 1.62 -33.35 39.46
CA LYS A 130 3.03 -33.79 39.54
C LYS A 130 3.87 -33.42 38.32
N LYS A 131 3.53 -32.31 37.67
CA LYS A 131 4.22 -31.81 36.49
C LYS A 131 5.24 -30.69 36.78
N ALA A 132 5.75 -30.63 38.01
CA ALA A 132 6.82 -29.69 38.37
C ALA A 132 8.03 -29.88 37.43
N GLY A 133 8.55 -28.77 36.88
CA GLY A 133 9.71 -28.80 36.00
C GLY A 133 9.47 -29.29 34.57
N THR A 134 8.22 -29.51 34.17
CA THR A 134 7.89 -29.81 32.76
C THR A 134 7.87 -28.55 31.93
N GLN A 135 7.97 -28.72 30.60
CA GLN A 135 7.98 -27.59 29.65
C GLN A 135 6.72 -26.73 29.78
N GLU A 136 5.56 -27.32 30.05
CA GLU A 136 4.31 -26.59 30.25
C GLU A 136 4.36 -25.58 31.41
N VAL A 137 5.13 -25.91 32.49
CA VAL A 137 5.30 -25.00 33.63
C VAL A 137 6.34 -23.93 33.30
N VAL A 138 7.41 -24.28 32.60
CA VAL A 138 8.40 -23.30 32.12
C VAL A 138 7.76 -22.28 31.19
N ASP A 139 6.98 -22.73 30.20
CA ASP A 139 6.26 -21.86 29.25
C ASP A 139 5.26 -20.95 29.98
N LEU A 140 4.60 -21.48 31.03
CA LEU A 140 3.67 -20.71 31.86
C LEU A 140 4.37 -19.58 32.61
N ASP A 141 5.54 -19.87 33.23
CA ASP A 141 6.31 -18.90 34.01
C ASP A 141 6.90 -17.82 33.10
N GLU A 142 7.38 -18.19 31.90
CA GLU A 142 7.84 -17.27 30.88
C GLU A 142 6.71 -16.35 30.40
N ALA A 143 5.55 -16.90 30.12
CA ALA A 143 4.39 -16.13 29.67
C ALA A 143 3.88 -15.17 30.75
N GLU A 144 3.85 -15.59 32.02
CA GLU A 144 3.52 -14.71 33.15
C GLU A 144 4.53 -13.57 33.28
N GLY A 145 5.83 -13.87 33.18
CA GLY A 145 6.90 -12.85 33.18
C GLY A 145 6.73 -11.85 32.04
N ALA A 146 6.50 -12.36 30.84
CA ALA A 146 6.25 -11.53 29.66
C ALA A 146 5.00 -10.67 29.81
N ALA A 147 3.92 -11.18 30.38
CA ALA A 147 2.70 -10.40 30.63
C ALA A 147 2.93 -9.22 31.58
N LYS A 148 3.74 -9.41 32.63
CA LYS A 148 4.18 -8.34 33.55
C LYS A 148 5.05 -7.30 32.84
N LEU A 149 6.05 -7.76 32.09
CA LEU A 149 6.92 -6.88 31.32
C LEU A 149 6.15 -6.08 30.27
N ALA A 150 5.15 -6.66 29.61
CA ALA A 150 4.27 -5.95 28.68
C ALA A 150 3.47 -4.83 29.38
N HIS A 151 2.97 -5.10 30.59
CA HIS A 151 2.25 -4.09 31.38
C HIS A 151 3.16 -2.93 31.81
N ASP A 152 4.37 -3.24 32.27
CA ASP A 152 5.35 -2.23 32.70
C ASP A 152 5.85 -1.40 31.51
N ALA A 153 6.07 -2.04 30.36
CA ALA A 153 6.41 -1.38 29.09
C ALA A 153 5.31 -0.45 28.61
N GLU A 154 4.02 -0.86 28.70
CA GLU A 154 2.86 0.00 28.40
C GLU A 154 2.85 1.26 29.27
N LYS A 155 3.06 1.11 30.58
CA LYS A 155 3.14 2.23 31.53
C LYS A 155 4.31 3.18 31.26
N ALA A 156 5.44 2.61 30.85
CA ALA A 156 6.66 3.37 30.53
C ALA A 156 6.63 4.02 29.13
N GLY A 157 5.60 3.77 28.32
CA GLY A 157 5.50 4.25 26.94
C GLY A 157 6.48 3.55 25.99
N ASN A 158 7.03 2.40 26.38
CA ASN A 158 7.89 1.58 25.51
C ASN A 158 6.99 0.62 24.68
N TRP A 159 6.43 1.17 23.62
CA TRP A 159 5.44 0.48 22.81
C TRP A 159 5.99 -0.76 22.09
N GLU A 160 7.27 -0.71 21.67
CA GLU A 160 7.94 -1.83 21.01
C GLU A 160 8.05 -3.03 21.97
N ALA A 161 8.61 -2.79 23.16
CA ALA A 161 8.71 -3.82 24.19
C ALA A 161 7.32 -4.34 24.61
N CYS A 162 6.32 -3.46 24.72
CA CYS A 162 4.94 -3.86 25.03
C CYS A 162 4.39 -4.83 23.99
N VAL A 163 4.52 -4.54 22.70
CA VAL A 163 4.04 -5.41 21.60
C VAL A 163 4.75 -6.76 21.62
N ALA A 164 6.09 -6.77 21.76
CA ALA A 164 6.89 -7.98 21.78
C ALA A 164 6.54 -8.89 22.98
N GLN A 165 6.54 -8.31 24.18
CA GLN A 165 6.27 -9.06 25.42
C GLN A 165 4.81 -9.56 25.50
N ALA A 166 3.85 -8.71 25.08
CA ALA A 166 2.45 -9.18 24.98
C ALA A 166 2.31 -10.31 23.95
N GLY A 167 3.10 -10.29 22.85
CA GLY A 167 3.16 -11.37 21.87
C GLY A 167 3.60 -12.71 22.48
N THR A 168 4.69 -12.69 23.26
CA THR A 168 5.19 -13.86 23.99
C THR A 168 4.13 -14.40 24.97
N ALA A 169 3.49 -13.53 25.75
CA ALA A 169 2.45 -13.94 26.68
C ALA A 169 1.21 -14.55 25.96
N ILE A 170 0.80 -13.98 24.83
CA ILE A 170 -0.36 -14.45 24.03
C ILE A 170 -0.10 -15.83 23.41
N PHE A 171 1.15 -16.20 23.16
CA PHE A 171 1.48 -17.53 22.63
C PHE A 171 0.94 -18.65 23.54
N VAL A 172 1.04 -18.48 24.86
CA VAL A 172 0.47 -19.39 25.86
C VAL A 172 -0.97 -19.01 26.20
N ALA A 173 -1.22 -17.72 26.46
CA ALA A 173 -2.52 -17.20 26.90
C ALA A 173 -3.36 -16.69 25.72
N GLY A 174 -3.59 -17.55 24.74
CA GLY A 174 -4.24 -17.19 23.47
C GLY A 174 -5.70 -16.71 23.60
N THR A 175 -6.38 -16.99 24.72
CA THR A 175 -7.76 -16.55 24.99
C THR A 175 -7.85 -15.44 26.05
N ALA A 176 -6.70 -14.90 26.49
CA ALA A 176 -6.67 -13.78 27.43
C ALA A 176 -6.98 -12.46 26.70
N LEU A 177 -8.19 -11.96 26.89
CA LEU A 177 -8.68 -10.74 26.24
C LEU A 177 -7.80 -9.53 26.55
N GLU A 178 -7.42 -9.35 27.83
CA GLU A 178 -6.64 -8.20 28.27
C GLU A 178 -5.28 -8.09 27.59
N LEU A 179 -4.59 -9.21 27.39
CA LEU A 179 -3.28 -9.23 26.72
C LEU A 179 -3.40 -8.81 25.25
N ARG A 180 -4.45 -9.25 24.55
CA ARG A 180 -4.69 -8.85 23.17
C ARG A 180 -5.10 -7.38 23.07
N GLN A 181 -5.96 -6.91 23.97
CA GLN A 181 -6.34 -5.49 24.04
C GLN A 181 -5.13 -4.61 24.37
N ARG A 182 -4.26 -5.04 25.30
CA ARG A 182 -3.00 -4.35 25.61
C ARG A 182 -2.11 -4.26 24.37
N ARG A 183 -1.89 -5.38 23.67
CA ARG A 183 -1.09 -5.38 22.45
C ARG A 183 -1.70 -4.48 21.38
N ALA A 184 -3.03 -4.48 21.21
CA ALA A 184 -3.72 -3.58 20.29
C ALA A 184 -3.47 -2.09 20.62
N ARG A 185 -3.59 -1.70 21.92
CA ARG A 185 -3.30 -0.32 22.35
C ARG A 185 -1.85 0.06 22.06
N CYS A 186 -0.89 -0.81 22.41
CA CYS A 186 0.53 -0.54 22.13
C CYS A 186 0.83 -0.43 20.62
N ARG A 187 0.15 -1.22 19.78
CA ARG A 187 0.23 -1.12 18.32
C ARG A 187 -0.35 0.19 17.80
N PHE A 188 -1.49 0.63 18.31
CA PHE A 188 -2.05 1.92 17.93
C PHE A 188 -1.13 3.08 18.32
N GLU A 189 -0.48 3.02 19.48
CA GLU A 189 0.52 4.01 19.90
C GLU A 189 1.76 4.03 18.99
N LYS A 190 2.10 2.91 18.35
CA LYS A 190 3.14 2.83 17.31
C LYS A 190 2.67 3.29 15.93
N GLY A 191 1.36 3.49 15.73
CA GLY A 191 0.76 3.73 14.40
C GLY A 191 0.48 2.47 13.59
N GLU A 192 0.64 1.27 14.16
CA GLU A 192 0.35 -0.03 13.55
C GLU A 192 -1.16 -0.32 13.61
N VAL A 193 -1.95 0.47 12.86
CA VAL A 193 -3.42 0.43 12.97
C VAL A 193 -3.99 -0.89 12.48
N VAL A 194 -3.46 -1.44 11.39
CA VAL A 194 -3.94 -2.70 10.78
C VAL A 194 -3.76 -3.86 11.75
N GLU A 195 -2.60 -3.98 12.37
CA GLU A 195 -2.24 -5.02 13.31
C GLU A 195 -3.02 -4.87 14.63
N GLY A 196 -3.23 -3.63 15.07
CA GLY A 196 -4.05 -3.35 16.25
C GLY A 196 -5.52 -3.73 16.03
N VAL A 197 -6.07 -3.41 14.85
CA VAL A 197 -7.43 -3.84 14.46
C VAL A 197 -7.52 -5.38 14.39
N ALA A 198 -6.50 -6.06 13.88
CA ALA A 198 -6.47 -7.52 13.85
C ALA A 198 -6.49 -8.13 15.27
N ASP A 199 -5.77 -7.55 16.22
CA ASP A 199 -5.86 -7.97 17.63
C ASP A 199 -7.26 -7.80 18.21
N LEU A 200 -7.92 -6.66 17.93
CA LEU A 200 -9.31 -6.45 18.36
C LEU A 200 -10.30 -7.42 17.69
N GLN A 201 -10.06 -7.81 16.44
CA GLN A 201 -10.85 -8.85 15.78
C GLN A 201 -10.72 -10.19 16.49
N HIS A 202 -9.51 -10.57 16.94
CA HIS A 202 -9.32 -11.75 17.77
C HIS A 202 -10.01 -11.64 19.14
N VAL A 203 -10.04 -10.44 19.75
CA VAL A 203 -10.82 -10.20 20.97
C VAL A 203 -12.29 -10.53 20.74
N LEU A 204 -12.87 -10.10 19.61
CA LEU A 204 -14.26 -10.39 19.26
C LEU A 204 -14.53 -11.86 18.87
N GLN A 205 -13.51 -12.60 18.43
CA GLN A 205 -13.65 -14.06 18.24
C GLN A 205 -13.81 -14.79 19.58
N ILE A 206 -13.19 -14.26 20.64
CA ILE A 206 -13.29 -14.84 21.99
C ILE A 206 -14.56 -14.39 22.70
N ASN A 207 -14.90 -13.10 22.58
CA ASN A 207 -16.11 -12.52 23.18
C ASN A 207 -16.77 -11.53 22.21
N THR A 208 -17.81 -11.97 21.54
CA THR A 208 -18.58 -11.19 20.57
C THR A 208 -19.45 -10.10 21.19
N ALA A 209 -19.71 -10.15 22.51
CA ALA A 209 -20.60 -9.21 23.20
C ALA A 209 -19.94 -7.86 23.54
N LEU A 210 -18.63 -7.74 23.35
CA LEU A 210 -17.90 -6.51 23.65
C LEU A 210 -18.20 -5.43 22.61
N THR A 211 -18.90 -4.38 23.01
CA THR A 211 -19.31 -3.26 22.12
C THR A 211 -18.12 -2.41 21.67
N GLU A 212 -17.23 -2.05 22.60
CA GLU A 212 -16.12 -1.12 22.32
C GLU A 212 -15.20 -1.61 21.19
N PRO A 213 -14.70 -2.85 21.16
CA PRO A 213 -13.90 -3.35 20.05
C PRO A 213 -14.63 -3.31 18.70
N HIS A 214 -15.95 -3.54 18.67
CA HIS A 214 -16.73 -3.40 17.44
C HIS A 214 -16.70 -1.97 16.90
N LEU A 215 -16.88 -0.97 17.77
CA LEU A 215 -16.86 0.45 17.41
C LEU A 215 -15.47 0.87 16.95
N GLN A 216 -14.41 0.46 17.67
CA GLN A 216 -13.02 0.78 17.33
C GLN A 216 -12.62 0.16 15.97
N ILE A 217 -12.90 -1.13 15.77
CA ILE A 217 -12.63 -1.81 14.49
C ILE A 217 -13.35 -1.09 13.34
N ALA A 218 -14.66 -0.84 13.50
CA ALA A 218 -15.47 -0.25 12.46
C ALA A 218 -15.03 1.18 12.12
N ALA A 219 -14.75 2.01 13.13
CA ALA A 219 -14.34 3.40 12.92
C ALA A 219 -12.94 3.48 12.32
N MET A 220 -11.96 2.74 12.86
CA MET A 220 -10.59 2.76 12.32
C MET A 220 -10.52 2.15 10.92
N THR A 221 -11.21 1.04 10.64
CA THR A 221 -11.25 0.45 9.31
C THR A 221 -11.87 1.41 8.29
N PHE A 222 -12.98 2.07 8.67
CA PHE A 222 -13.69 2.97 7.77
C PHE A 222 -12.94 4.28 7.54
N TYR A 223 -12.59 4.99 8.62
CA TYR A 223 -12.05 6.34 8.52
C TYR A 223 -10.53 6.37 8.41
N SER A 224 -9.82 5.57 9.23
CA SER A 224 -8.36 5.64 9.29
C SER A 224 -7.68 4.84 8.18
N LEU A 225 -8.23 3.68 7.81
CA LEU A 225 -7.71 2.86 6.69
C LEU A 225 -8.38 3.19 5.35
N GLY A 226 -9.53 3.87 5.33
CA GLY A 226 -10.29 4.17 4.12
C GLY A 226 -10.98 2.95 3.49
N GLU A 227 -11.10 1.85 4.23
CA GLU A 227 -11.75 0.60 3.78
C GLU A 227 -13.25 0.63 4.10
N THR A 228 -14.00 1.43 3.37
CA THR A 228 -15.39 1.78 3.70
C THR A 228 -16.33 0.58 3.77
N GLU A 229 -16.25 -0.35 2.82
CA GLU A 229 -17.11 -1.55 2.81
C GLU A 229 -16.84 -2.47 4.01
N LYS A 230 -15.55 -2.68 4.33
CA LYS A 230 -15.16 -3.49 5.50
C LYS A 230 -15.57 -2.83 6.82
N GLY A 231 -15.46 -1.50 6.93
CA GLY A 231 -15.92 -0.76 8.09
C GLY A 231 -17.43 -0.90 8.33
N VAL A 232 -18.25 -0.75 7.29
CA VAL A 232 -19.71 -0.95 7.37
C VAL A 232 -20.06 -2.41 7.69
N ALA A 233 -19.33 -3.37 7.16
CA ALA A 233 -19.52 -4.78 7.49
C ALA A 233 -19.18 -5.06 8.96
N ALA A 234 -18.10 -4.46 9.49
CA ALA A 234 -17.69 -4.61 10.88
C ALA A 234 -18.75 -4.07 11.86
N ILE A 235 -19.27 -2.86 11.63
CA ILE A 235 -20.30 -2.29 12.51
C ILE A 235 -21.64 -3.05 12.40
N SER A 236 -21.92 -3.66 11.27
CA SER A 236 -23.13 -4.49 11.10
C SER A 236 -23.08 -5.74 11.98
N LYS A 237 -21.90 -6.30 12.27
CA LYS A 237 -21.73 -7.40 13.23
C LYS A 237 -22.08 -6.99 14.66
N CYS A 238 -21.76 -5.76 15.07
CA CYS A 238 -22.19 -5.24 16.36
C CYS A 238 -23.71 -5.32 16.51
N LEU A 239 -24.45 -4.80 15.53
CA LEU A 239 -25.92 -4.80 15.56
C LEU A 239 -26.55 -6.18 15.33
N HIS A 240 -25.80 -7.13 14.78
CA HIS A 240 -26.25 -8.53 14.73
C HIS A 240 -26.23 -9.16 16.13
N ASN A 241 -25.21 -8.83 16.94
CA ASN A 241 -25.07 -9.34 18.30
C ASN A 241 -25.96 -8.59 19.31
N ASP A 242 -26.11 -7.27 19.13
CA ASP A 242 -26.92 -6.39 19.97
C ASP A 242 -27.69 -5.39 19.09
N PRO A 243 -28.91 -5.76 18.63
CA PRO A 243 -29.72 -4.93 17.72
C PRO A 243 -30.11 -3.56 18.29
N ASP A 244 -30.19 -3.43 19.60
CA ASP A 244 -30.63 -2.22 20.30
C ASP A 244 -29.50 -1.27 20.65
N ASN A 245 -28.27 -1.59 20.26
CA ASN A 245 -27.08 -0.80 20.56
C ASN A 245 -27.09 0.54 19.85
N LYS A 246 -27.37 1.61 20.60
CA LYS A 246 -27.49 2.98 20.06
C LYS A 246 -26.19 3.51 19.45
N ALA A 247 -25.03 3.17 20.05
CA ALA A 247 -23.73 3.64 19.55
C ALA A 247 -23.40 3.00 18.20
N CYS A 248 -23.58 1.68 18.09
CA CYS A 248 -23.40 0.96 16.82
C CYS A 248 -24.40 1.42 15.76
N ALA A 249 -25.65 1.67 16.11
CA ALA A 249 -26.66 2.18 15.19
C ALA A 249 -26.31 3.58 14.64
N LYS A 250 -25.84 4.48 15.53
CA LYS A 250 -25.40 5.83 15.13
C LYS A 250 -24.22 5.76 14.17
N LEU A 251 -23.16 5.03 14.52
CA LEU A 251 -21.96 4.91 13.69
C LEU A 251 -22.29 4.28 12.32
N ARG A 252 -23.11 3.21 12.31
CA ARG A 252 -23.52 2.57 11.04
C ARG A 252 -24.33 3.50 10.15
N LYS A 253 -25.20 4.34 10.74
CA LYS A 253 -25.99 5.31 9.96
C LYS A 253 -25.08 6.32 9.27
N SER A 254 -24.13 6.90 10.00
CA SER A 254 -23.13 7.83 9.45
C SER A 254 -22.30 7.18 8.34
N GLN A 255 -21.65 6.04 8.62
CA GLN A 255 -20.83 5.32 7.66
C GLN A 255 -21.60 4.97 6.37
N LYS A 256 -22.86 4.53 6.48
CA LYS A 256 -23.70 4.24 5.31
C LYS A 256 -24.05 5.46 4.50
N THR A 257 -24.22 6.63 5.13
CA THR A 257 -24.49 7.89 4.41
C THR A 257 -23.26 8.27 3.59
N ILE A 258 -22.08 8.28 4.20
CA ILE A 258 -20.81 8.56 3.55
C ILE A 258 -20.55 7.56 2.40
N GLU A 259 -20.71 6.25 2.65
CA GLU A 259 -20.52 5.21 1.64
C GLU A 259 -21.41 5.42 0.41
N ARG A 260 -22.68 5.79 0.61
CA ARG A 260 -23.60 6.07 -0.51
C ARG A 260 -23.17 7.28 -1.33
N THR A 261 -22.72 8.35 -0.64
CA THR A 261 -22.22 9.55 -1.32
C THR A 261 -20.92 9.24 -2.06
N LEU A 262 -20.01 8.48 -1.46
CA LEU A 262 -18.77 8.04 -2.10
C LEU A 262 -19.03 7.19 -3.36
N LYS A 263 -20.00 6.28 -3.32
CA LYS A 263 -20.41 5.51 -4.51
C LYS A 263 -20.92 6.41 -5.64
N LYS A 264 -21.66 7.48 -5.30
CA LYS A 264 -22.09 8.47 -6.31
C LYS A 264 -20.89 9.23 -6.88
N VAL A 265 -19.96 9.67 -6.03
CA VAL A 265 -18.73 10.34 -6.47
C VAL A 265 -17.95 9.45 -7.43
N ASN A 266 -17.70 8.17 -7.06
CA ASN A 266 -17.00 7.23 -7.92
C ASN A 266 -17.68 7.04 -9.29
N ALA A 267 -19.01 6.89 -9.31
CA ALA A 267 -19.77 6.78 -10.56
C ALA A 267 -19.69 8.04 -11.44
N LEU A 268 -19.57 9.23 -10.84
CA LEU A 268 -19.35 10.48 -11.57
C LEU A 268 -17.92 10.56 -12.14
N PHE A 269 -16.93 10.07 -11.42
CA PHE A 269 -15.55 9.95 -11.91
C PHE A 269 -15.44 9.03 -13.12
N GLU A 270 -16.07 7.84 -13.06
CA GLU A 270 -16.14 6.92 -14.21
C GLU A 270 -16.74 7.57 -15.46
N LYS A 271 -17.71 8.46 -15.28
CA LYS A 271 -18.36 9.23 -16.36
C LYS A 271 -17.61 10.51 -16.72
N ARG A 272 -16.46 10.79 -16.09
CA ARG A 272 -15.70 12.05 -16.22
C ARG A 272 -16.54 13.31 -15.94
N GLN A 273 -17.54 13.20 -15.06
CA GLN A 273 -18.41 14.31 -14.65
C GLN A 273 -17.85 15.02 -13.41
N PHE A 274 -16.62 15.53 -13.52
CA PHE A 274 -15.84 16.09 -12.40
C PHE A 274 -16.52 17.27 -11.71
N ALA A 275 -17.18 18.17 -12.47
CA ALA A 275 -17.90 19.29 -11.89
C ALA A 275 -19.06 18.86 -10.97
N SER A 276 -19.74 17.75 -11.32
CA SER A 276 -20.79 17.19 -10.48
C SER A 276 -20.23 16.45 -9.27
N ALA A 277 -19.09 15.77 -9.43
CA ALA A 277 -18.41 15.09 -8.34
C ALA A 277 -17.92 16.08 -7.28
N VAL A 278 -17.31 17.19 -7.71
CA VAL A 278 -16.81 18.24 -6.81
C VAL A 278 -17.94 18.84 -5.96
N LYS A 279 -19.14 19.01 -6.47
CA LYS A 279 -20.29 19.51 -5.70
C LYS A 279 -20.68 18.60 -4.53
N LEU A 280 -20.39 17.30 -4.63
CA LEU A 280 -20.60 16.34 -3.54
C LEU A 280 -19.40 16.29 -2.58
N LEU A 281 -18.20 16.63 -3.04
CA LEU A 281 -16.97 16.53 -2.24
C LEU A 281 -16.72 17.77 -1.37
N VAL A 282 -16.94 18.96 -1.92
CA VAL A 282 -16.62 20.21 -1.24
C VAL A 282 -17.87 20.98 -0.82
N PRO A 283 -17.78 21.89 0.15
CA PRO A 283 -18.93 22.71 0.56
C PRO A 283 -19.57 23.46 -0.60
N THR A 284 -20.91 23.36 -0.71
CA THR A 284 -21.70 24.02 -1.77
C THR A 284 -23.02 24.53 -1.17
N GLY A 285 -23.16 25.84 -1.05
CA GLY A 285 -24.32 26.43 -0.39
C GLY A 285 -24.39 26.03 1.09
N GLU A 286 -25.50 25.40 1.50
CA GLU A 286 -25.70 24.88 2.86
C GLU A 286 -25.14 23.45 3.05
N ASP A 287 -24.78 22.76 1.97
CA ASP A 287 -24.22 21.41 2.03
C ASP A 287 -22.73 21.48 2.42
N PRO A 288 -22.31 20.86 3.55
CA PRO A 288 -20.92 20.87 3.99
C PRO A 288 -19.98 20.12 3.07
N GLY A 289 -20.51 19.24 2.20
CA GLY A 289 -19.74 18.35 1.36
C GLY A 289 -19.10 17.18 2.11
N LEU A 290 -18.79 16.12 1.37
CA LEU A 290 -18.29 14.86 1.93
C LEU A 290 -16.97 15.02 2.70
N LEU A 291 -16.09 15.92 2.26
CA LEU A 291 -14.83 16.20 2.96
C LEU A 291 -15.06 16.70 4.39
N GLN A 292 -16.01 17.63 4.58
CA GLN A 292 -16.31 18.17 5.89
C GLN A 292 -17.07 17.17 6.76
N GLU A 293 -18.03 16.43 6.19
CA GLU A 293 -18.75 15.36 6.90
C GLU A 293 -17.77 14.32 7.47
N VAL A 294 -16.77 13.89 6.67
CA VAL A 294 -15.76 12.92 7.14
C VAL A 294 -14.88 13.51 8.23
N LYS A 295 -14.48 14.79 8.13
CA LYS A 295 -13.71 15.46 9.19
C LYS A 295 -14.47 15.49 10.52
N ASP A 296 -15.74 15.85 10.47
CA ASP A 296 -16.58 15.98 11.67
C ASP A 296 -16.82 14.60 12.31
N ASP A 297 -17.04 13.58 11.52
CA ASP A 297 -17.20 12.21 11.99
C ASP A 297 -15.91 11.63 12.58
N VAL A 298 -14.76 11.88 11.96
CA VAL A 298 -13.43 11.49 12.50
C VAL A 298 -13.20 12.17 13.84
N LYS A 299 -13.47 13.49 13.94
CA LYS A 299 -13.35 14.25 15.18
C LYS A 299 -14.24 13.66 16.28
N SER A 300 -15.52 13.46 15.99
CA SER A 300 -16.49 12.86 16.92
C SER A 300 -16.09 11.44 17.35
N SER A 301 -15.56 10.64 16.42
CA SER A 301 -15.09 9.28 16.70
C SER A 301 -13.81 9.25 17.52
N ARG A 302 -12.90 10.22 17.35
CA ARG A 302 -11.72 10.39 18.22
C ARG A 302 -12.12 10.81 19.64
N GLU A 303 -13.03 11.78 19.77
CA GLU A 303 -13.57 12.22 21.06
C GLU A 303 -14.27 11.07 21.81
N ALA A 304 -14.94 10.18 21.09
CA ALA A 304 -15.57 8.99 21.64
C ALA A 304 -14.61 7.81 21.93
N GLY A 305 -13.31 7.92 21.58
CA GLY A 305 -12.32 6.87 21.77
C GLY A 305 -12.40 5.72 20.75
N TYR A 306 -13.16 5.88 19.64
CA TYR A 306 -13.28 4.85 18.60
C TYR A 306 -12.13 4.90 17.59
N ILE A 307 -11.49 6.05 17.43
CA ILE A 307 -10.31 6.23 16.59
C ILE A 307 -9.16 6.69 17.47
N HIS A 308 -8.06 5.94 17.43
CA HIS A 308 -6.86 6.30 18.19
C HIS A 308 -6.24 7.61 17.64
N PRO A 309 -5.72 8.51 18.50
CA PRO A 309 -5.18 9.80 18.07
C PRO A 309 -4.07 9.70 17.01
N LYS A 310 -3.24 8.65 17.08
CA LYS A 310 -2.16 8.40 16.12
C LYS A 310 -2.60 7.65 14.86
N ALA A 311 -3.86 7.23 14.78
CA ALA A 311 -4.37 6.59 13.57
C ALA A 311 -4.53 7.63 12.45
N GLY A 312 -4.11 7.25 11.23
CA GLY A 312 -4.18 8.11 10.06
C GLY A 312 -5.62 8.49 9.65
N GLU A 313 -5.73 9.27 8.61
CA GLU A 313 -6.99 9.75 8.04
C GLU A 313 -7.17 9.26 6.60
N GLY A 314 -7.04 7.94 6.39
CA GLY A 314 -6.98 7.33 5.06
C GLY A 314 -8.18 7.66 4.18
N LEU A 315 -9.41 7.64 4.71
CA LEU A 315 -10.59 8.01 3.93
C LEU A 315 -10.55 9.48 3.51
N TYR A 316 -10.19 10.38 4.45
CA TYR A 316 -10.06 11.80 4.14
C TYR A 316 -8.99 12.04 3.09
N ALA A 317 -7.83 11.40 3.20
CA ALA A 317 -6.75 11.49 2.22
C ALA A 317 -7.21 11.04 0.82
N GLN A 318 -7.94 9.93 0.72
CA GLN A 318 -8.53 9.46 -0.55
C GLN A 318 -9.51 10.47 -1.16
N LEU A 319 -10.33 11.14 -0.33
CA LEU A 319 -11.29 12.14 -0.80
C LEU A 319 -10.60 13.43 -1.26
N VAL A 320 -9.56 13.89 -0.54
CA VAL A 320 -8.75 15.05 -0.95
C VAL A 320 -8.03 14.77 -2.27
N GLU A 321 -7.47 13.56 -2.43
CA GLU A 321 -6.84 13.13 -3.68
C GLU A 321 -7.81 13.15 -4.86
N LYS A 322 -9.04 12.61 -4.69
CA LYS A 322 -10.08 12.70 -5.71
C LYS A 322 -10.45 14.16 -6.01
N THR A 323 -10.48 15.02 -5.02
CA THR A 323 -10.79 16.44 -5.20
C THR A 323 -9.67 17.16 -5.97
N CYS A 324 -8.39 16.83 -5.67
CA CYS A 324 -7.23 17.27 -6.44
C CYS A 324 -7.35 16.88 -7.91
N GLU A 325 -7.59 15.59 -8.18
CA GLU A 325 -7.76 15.05 -9.53
C GLU A 325 -8.90 15.74 -10.28
N ALA A 326 -10.06 15.87 -9.65
CA ALA A 326 -11.21 16.49 -10.28
C ALA A 326 -10.95 17.95 -10.68
N TYR A 327 -10.33 18.75 -9.80
CA TYR A 327 -9.99 20.13 -10.14
C TYR A 327 -8.87 20.24 -11.18
N ALA A 328 -7.92 19.32 -11.20
CA ALA A 328 -6.90 19.23 -12.24
C ALA A 328 -7.52 18.95 -13.62
N GLU A 329 -8.41 17.97 -13.71
CA GLU A 329 -9.15 17.63 -14.93
C GLU A 329 -10.08 18.76 -15.42
N MET A 330 -10.58 19.58 -14.50
CA MET A 330 -11.38 20.77 -14.82
C MET A 330 -10.53 22.00 -15.21
N ASN A 331 -9.21 21.88 -15.30
CA ASN A 331 -8.29 22.98 -15.56
C ASN A 331 -8.50 24.18 -14.62
N ASN A 332 -8.71 23.93 -13.33
CA ASN A 332 -8.83 24.97 -12.31
C ASN A 332 -7.55 25.05 -11.47
N PRO A 333 -6.53 25.82 -11.88
CA PRO A 333 -5.19 25.78 -11.28
C PRO A 333 -5.20 26.19 -9.81
N LYS A 334 -6.01 27.17 -9.42
CA LYS A 334 -6.08 27.68 -8.04
C LYS A 334 -6.63 26.61 -7.08
N LYS A 335 -7.71 25.94 -7.47
CA LYS A 335 -8.34 24.92 -6.63
C LYS A 335 -7.56 23.60 -6.66
N SER A 336 -7.07 23.19 -7.83
CA SER A 336 -6.24 21.99 -7.92
C SER A 336 -4.98 22.13 -7.08
N GLN A 337 -4.30 23.29 -7.11
CA GLN A 337 -3.14 23.53 -6.26
C GLN A 337 -3.46 23.32 -4.78
N GLN A 338 -4.55 23.93 -4.28
CA GLN A 338 -4.94 23.83 -2.88
C GLN A 338 -5.08 22.37 -2.43
N TYR A 339 -5.89 21.57 -3.17
CA TYR A 339 -6.18 20.20 -2.78
C TYR A 339 -5.03 19.23 -3.10
N CYS A 340 -4.26 19.48 -4.18
CA CYS A 340 -3.12 18.65 -4.51
C CYS A 340 -1.96 18.83 -3.52
N ASP A 341 -1.72 20.06 -3.05
CA ASP A 341 -0.72 20.30 -2.02
C ASP A 341 -1.14 19.66 -0.68
N GLU A 342 -2.42 19.72 -0.30
CA GLU A 342 -2.95 18.98 0.86
C GLU A 342 -2.84 17.46 0.67
N THR A 343 -3.11 16.95 -0.54
CA THR A 343 -2.93 15.53 -0.86
C THR A 343 -1.48 15.09 -0.65
N LEU A 344 -0.50 15.86 -1.10
CA LEU A 344 0.92 15.52 -0.94
C LEU A 344 1.40 15.54 0.53
N LEU A 345 0.74 16.32 1.39
CA LEU A 345 1.00 16.27 2.85
C LEU A 345 0.47 14.97 3.47
N LEU A 346 -0.67 14.47 3.00
CA LEU A 346 -1.31 13.26 3.52
C LEU A 346 -0.76 11.98 2.86
N ASN A 347 -0.48 12.04 1.57
CA ASN A 347 0.07 10.95 0.75
C ASN A 347 1.13 11.50 -0.22
N PRO A 348 2.41 11.48 0.17
CA PRO A 348 3.50 11.98 -0.67
C PRO A 348 3.69 11.23 -2.00
N THR A 349 3.10 10.04 -2.13
CA THR A 349 3.20 9.20 -3.33
C THR A 349 1.96 9.27 -4.23
N SER A 350 1.04 10.21 -3.99
CA SER A 350 -0.16 10.39 -4.81
C SER A 350 0.19 10.79 -6.24
N LEU A 351 -0.08 9.91 -7.20
CA LEU A 351 0.23 10.15 -8.61
C LEU A 351 -0.49 11.38 -9.18
N PRO A 352 -1.82 11.57 -8.98
CA PRO A 352 -2.51 12.76 -9.48
C PRO A 352 -1.91 14.07 -8.94
N ALA A 353 -1.55 14.09 -7.66
CA ALA A 353 -1.00 15.27 -7.02
C ALA A 353 0.44 15.57 -7.48
N LEU A 354 1.28 14.53 -7.64
CA LEU A 354 2.62 14.66 -8.20
C LEU A 354 2.58 15.17 -9.65
N MET A 355 1.69 14.62 -10.49
CA MET A 355 1.52 15.09 -11.87
C MET A 355 1.06 16.55 -11.94
N ASN A 356 0.12 16.95 -11.07
CA ASN A 356 -0.31 18.36 -10.98
C ASN A 356 0.85 19.27 -10.55
N LYS A 357 1.64 18.85 -9.56
CA LYS A 357 2.82 19.60 -9.11
C LYS A 357 3.87 19.72 -10.22
N ALA A 358 4.14 18.63 -10.94
CA ALA A 358 5.07 18.65 -12.08
C ALA A 358 4.60 19.59 -13.18
N GLN A 359 3.30 19.59 -13.52
CA GLN A 359 2.74 20.53 -14.52
C GLN A 359 2.90 21.99 -14.08
N ARG A 360 2.61 22.30 -12.81
CA ARG A 360 2.80 23.67 -12.26
C ARG A 360 4.25 24.13 -12.31
N LEU A 361 5.20 23.25 -12.00
CA LEU A 361 6.64 23.53 -12.09
C LEU A 361 7.07 23.77 -13.54
N LEU A 362 6.52 22.98 -14.47
CA LEU A 362 6.75 23.19 -15.90
C LEU A 362 6.23 24.55 -16.36
N ASP A 363 5.03 24.94 -15.93
CA ASP A 363 4.40 26.22 -16.26
C ASP A 363 5.12 27.42 -15.62
N ALA A 364 5.86 27.18 -14.53
CA ALA A 364 6.71 28.16 -13.85
C ALA A 364 8.16 28.18 -14.35
N ASP A 365 8.48 27.45 -15.43
CA ASP A 365 9.81 27.30 -16.02
C ASP A 365 10.86 26.68 -15.08
N ASP A 366 10.43 26.01 -14.00
CA ASP A 366 11.31 25.25 -13.09
C ASP A 366 11.46 23.79 -13.56
N PHE A 367 12.19 23.63 -14.66
CA PHE A 367 12.31 22.35 -15.35
C PHE A 367 13.09 21.30 -14.55
N ASP A 368 14.10 21.70 -13.80
CA ASP A 368 14.91 20.77 -13.00
C ASP A 368 14.07 20.16 -11.87
N GLN A 369 13.28 20.96 -11.13
CA GLN A 369 12.36 20.46 -10.13
C GLN A 369 11.19 19.66 -10.74
N CYS A 370 10.68 20.09 -11.91
CA CYS A 370 9.66 19.32 -12.65
C CYS A 370 10.14 17.89 -12.93
N ILE A 371 11.36 17.72 -13.45
CA ILE A 371 11.96 16.42 -13.73
C ILE A 371 12.13 15.59 -12.46
N ALA A 372 12.55 16.21 -11.34
CA ALA A 372 12.69 15.54 -10.06
C ALA A 372 11.33 15.01 -9.56
N ILE A 373 10.25 15.81 -9.64
CA ILE A 373 8.89 15.37 -9.26
C ILE A 373 8.37 14.27 -10.19
N LEU A 374 8.66 14.34 -11.51
CA LEU A 374 8.28 13.29 -12.45
C LEU A 374 8.97 11.94 -12.17
N ASN A 375 10.22 11.97 -11.68
CA ASN A 375 10.87 10.74 -11.21
C ASN A 375 10.15 10.17 -9.98
N SER A 376 9.77 11.01 -9.02
CA SER A 376 8.94 10.56 -7.89
C SER A 376 7.58 10.01 -8.35
N ALA A 377 6.96 10.61 -9.36
CA ALA A 377 5.71 10.10 -9.96
C ALA A 377 5.89 8.75 -10.66
N LYS A 378 7.02 8.55 -11.35
CA LYS A 378 7.40 7.27 -11.95
C LYS A 378 7.56 6.17 -10.89
N ASP A 379 8.22 6.47 -9.78
CA ASP A 379 8.42 5.52 -8.69
C ASP A 379 7.07 5.18 -8.03
N ALA A 380 6.21 6.17 -7.80
CA ALA A 380 4.86 5.99 -7.27
C ALA A 380 3.94 5.17 -8.19
N ALA A 381 4.08 5.32 -9.51
CA ALA A 381 3.33 4.55 -10.50
C ALA A 381 3.87 3.13 -10.73
N GLY A 382 5.02 2.77 -10.13
CA GLY A 382 5.69 1.50 -10.39
C GLY A 382 6.31 1.39 -11.79
N GLY A 383 6.45 2.51 -12.53
CA GLY A 383 7.03 2.55 -13.86
C GLY A 383 6.68 3.81 -14.66
N MET A 384 7.16 3.86 -15.89
CA MET A 384 6.92 4.97 -16.81
C MET A 384 5.56 4.83 -17.48
N THR A 385 4.61 5.72 -17.15
CA THR A 385 3.34 5.82 -17.86
C THR A 385 3.46 6.80 -19.04
N GLN A 386 2.55 6.72 -20.02
CA GLN A 386 2.56 7.63 -21.17
C GLN A 386 2.50 9.09 -20.73
N ALA A 387 1.62 9.42 -19.78
CA ALA A 387 1.49 10.81 -19.28
C ALA A 387 2.79 11.33 -18.62
N ILE A 388 3.47 10.48 -17.84
CA ILE A 388 4.76 10.83 -17.23
C ILE A 388 5.81 11.03 -18.32
N GLN A 389 5.85 10.15 -19.32
CA GLN A 389 6.80 10.21 -20.43
C GLN A 389 6.65 11.50 -21.25
N ASP A 390 5.42 11.83 -21.61
CA ASP A 390 5.12 13.03 -22.41
C ASP A 390 5.54 14.31 -21.68
N LEU A 391 5.20 14.39 -20.39
CA LEU A 391 5.55 15.56 -19.58
C LEU A 391 7.06 15.64 -19.32
N MET A 392 7.71 14.48 -19.10
CA MET A 392 9.17 14.38 -18.93
C MET A 392 9.91 14.85 -20.19
N GLN A 393 9.49 14.37 -21.36
CA GLN A 393 10.08 14.77 -22.63
C GLN A 393 9.94 16.28 -22.87
N LYS A 394 8.75 16.82 -22.57
CA LYS A 394 8.50 18.27 -22.66
C LYS A 394 9.42 19.05 -21.72
N ALA A 395 9.53 18.64 -20.45
CA ALA A 395 10.39 19.28 -19.47
C ALA A 395 11.87 19.24 -19.87
N GLN A 396 12.35 18.08 -20.34
CA GLN A 396 13.73 17.91 -20.80
C GLN A 396 14.04 18.78 -22.04
N THR A 397 13.10 18.88 -22.98
CA THR A 397 13.25 19.72 -24.16
C THR A 397 13.34 21.21 -23.78
N LEU A 398 12.44 21.64 -22.87
CA LEU A 398 12.44 23.03 -22.40
C LEU A 398 13.69 23.36 -21.57
N LEU A 399 14.14 22.40 -20.72
CA LEU A 399 15.38 22.53 -19.97
C LEU A 399 16.61 22.68 -20.89
N LYS A 400 16.69 21.85 -21.93
CA LYS A 400 17.74 21.99 -22.94
C LYS A 400 17.70 23.37 -23.58
N ARG A 401 16.52 23.81 -24.00
CA ARG A 401 16.32 25.14 -24.58
C ARG A 401 16.71 26.29 -23.65
N SER A 402 16.38 26.17 -22.35
CA SER A 402 16.72 27.22 -21.36
C SER A 402 18.22 27.33 -21.11
N LYS A 403 18.95 26.22 -21.25
CA LYS A 403 20.42 26.19 -21.10
C LYS A 403 21.18 26.52 -22.38
N GLN A 404 20.50 26.53 -23.53
CA GLN A 404 21.11 26.89 -24.82
C GLN A 404 21.34 28.39 -24.94
N LYS A 405 22.39 28.75 -25.66
CA LYS A 405 22.60 30.12 -26.08
C LYS A 405 21.42 30.54 -26.98
N ASP A 406 20.76 31.65 -26.66
CA ASP A 406 19.68 32.17 -27.51
C ASP A 406 20.28 32.87 -28.75
N TYR A 407 20.49 32.09 -29.82
CA TYR A 407 21.06 32.59 -31.08
C TYR A 407 20.21 33.68 -31.73
N TYR A 408 18.88 33.66 -31.55
CA TYR A 408 18.01 34.74 -32.05
C TYR A 408 18.25 36.04 -31.29
N LYS A 409 18.44 35.95 -29.97
CA LYS A 409 18.78 37.11 -29.13
C LYS A 409 20.18 37.64 -29.44
N VAL A 410 21.16 36.76 -29.69
CA VAL A 410 22.51 37.14 -30.09
C VAL A 410 22.49 37.95 -31.38
N LEU A 411 21.69 37.54 -32.38
CA LEU A 411 21.53 38.28 -33.62
C LEU A 411 20.55 39.47 -33.53
N SER A 412 19.87 39.64 -32.38
CA SER A 412 18.83 40.64 -32.17
C SER A 412 17.71 40.59 -33.23
N VAL A 413 17.21 39.36 -33.48
CA VAL A 413 16.11 39.07 -34.40
C VAL A 413 15.02 38.28 -33.71
N PRO A 414 13.74 38.39 -34.10
CA PRO A 414 12.67 37.56 -33.54
C PRO A 414 12.81 36.10 -34.01
N ARG A 415 12.19 35.18 -33.29
CA ARG A 415 12.28 33.71 -33.57
C ARG A 415 11.66 33.31 -34.91
N ASP A 416 10.71 34.07 -35.43
CA ASP A 416 10.07 33.93 -36.74
C ASP A 416 10.79 34.68 -37.88
N ALA A 417 12.00 35.22 -37.60
CA ALA A 417 12.77 35.96 -38.59
C ALA A 417 13.04 35.14 -39.86
N SER A 418 12.91 35.82 -41.01
CA SER A 418 13.24 35.21 -42.28
C SER A 418 14.77 35.04 -42.44
N GLU A 419 15.19 34.10 -43.29
CA GLU A 419 16.61 33.91 -43.63
C GLU A 419 17.28 35.22 -44.08
N ARG A 420 16.52 36.05 -44.78
CA ARG A 420 16.97 37.38 -45.24
C ARG A 420 17.22 38.34 -44.07
N ASP A 421 16.37 38.31 -43.06
CA ASP A 421 16.52 39.15 -41.86
C ASP A 421 17.71 38.69 -41.01
N ILE A 422 17.90 37.37 -40.86
CA ILE A 422 19.07 36.77 -40.19
C ILE A 422 20.37 37.21 -40.87
N LYS A 423 20.47 37.10 -42.19
CA LYS A 423 21.65 37.56 -42.97
C LYS A 423 21.87 39.05 -42.86
N LYS A 424 20.81 39.87 -42.85
CA LYS A 424 20.88 41.32 -42.66
C LYS A 424 21.37 41.69 -41.26
N ALA A 425 20.85 41.03 -40.23
CA ALA A 425 21.26 41.24 -38.84
C ALA A 425 22.73 40.86 -38.62
N PHE A 426 23.14 39.70 -39.15
CA PHE A 426 24.53 39.24 -39.10
C PHE A 426 25.49 40.30 -39.71
N ARG A 427 25.23 40.79 -40.93
CA ARG A 427 26.07 41.80 -41.56
C ARG A 427 26.17 43.09 -40.74
N ARG A 428 25.04 43.53 -40.17
CA ARG A 428 24.98 44.71 -39.31
C ARG A 428 25.83 44.54 -38.05
N LEU A 429 25.69 43.41 -37.37
CA LEU A 429 26.41 43.13 -36.12
C LEU A 429 27.89 42.87 -36.34
N THR A 430 28.26 42.22 -37.45
CA THR A 430 29.67 42.03 -37.87
C THR A 430 30.39 43.36 -38.04
N VAL A 431 29.75 44.32 -38.71
CA VAL A 431 30.34 45.67 -38.91
C VAL A 431 30.45 46.44 -37.59
N LEU A 432 29.48 46.24 -36.67
CA LEU A 432 29.45 46.96 -35.41
C LEU A 432 30.45 46.38 -34.39
N HIS A 433 30.63 45.07 -34.35
CA HIS A 433 31.47 44.38 -33.36
C HIS A 433 32.79 43.85 -33.93
N HIS A 434 33.24 44.37 -35.08
CA HIS A 434 34.52 44.00 -35.68
C HIS A 434 35.67 44.26 -34.70
N PRO A 435 36.60 43.31 -34.45
CA PRO A 435 37.69 43.51 -33.50
C PRO A 435 38.55 44.76 -33.79
N ASP A 436 38.74 45.13 -35.08
CA ASP A 436 39.51 46.29 -35.46
C ASP A 436 38.87 47.65 -35.09
N LYS A 437 37.55 47.61 -34.81
CA LYS A 437 36.77 48.77 -34.34
C LYS A 437 36.51 48.79 -32.85
N ALA A 438 36.94 47.79 -32.14
CA ALA A 438 36.69 47.61 -30.69
C ALA A 438 37.23 48.82 -29.89
N ALA A 439 38.42 49.33 -30.25
CA ALA A 439 39.04 50.48 -29.60
C ALA A 439 38.22 51.75 -29.77
N GLN A 440 37.51 51.91 -30.90
CA GLN A 440 36.68 53.10 -31.18
C GLN A 440 35.38 53.08 -30.33
N HIS A 441 34.94 51.92 -29.87
CA HIS A 441 33.73 51.76 -29.07
C HIS A 441 34.01 51.53 -27.58
N GLY A 442 35.25 51.68 -27.11
CA GLY A 442 35.64 51.53 -25.71
C GLY A 442 35.52 50.10 -25.19
N VAL A 443 35.49 49.09 -26.08
CA VAL A 443 35.38 47.66 -25.76
C VAL A 443 36.75 47.03 -25.84
N SER A 444 37.10 46.15 -24.87
CA SER A 444 38.37 45.40 -24.94
C SER A 444 38.40 44.46 -26.15
N GLN A 445 39.58 44.25 -26.73
CA GLN A 445 39.75 43.38 -27.89
C GLN A 445 39.27 41.94 -27.59
N GLU A 446 39.45 41.48 -26.38
CA GLU A 446 38.99 40.15 -25.93
C GLU A 446 37.45 40.06 -25.90
N GLN A 447 36.77 41.11 -25.41
CA GLN A 447 35.30 41.18 -25.42
C GLN A 447 34.75 41.25 -26.84
N ALA A 448 35.38 42.03 -27.74
CA ALA A 448 34.98 42.08 -29.14
C ALA A 448 35.14 40.72 -29.83
N GLN A 449 36.24 40.02 -29.58
CA GLN A 449 36.43 38.65 -30.09
C GLN A 449 35.37 37.65 -29.58
N LYS A 450 35.06 37.69 -28.30
CA LYS A 450 33.99 36.82 -27.72
C LYS A 450 32.60 37.12 -28.31
N THR A 451 32.28 38.41 -28.46
CA THR A 451 31.01 38.82 -29.07
C THR A 451 30.94 38.42 -30.54
N MET A 452 32.04 38.62 -31.29
CA MET A 452 32.09 38.24 -32.69
C MET A 452 32.02 36.73 -32.91
N ALA A 453 32.65 35.94 -32.03
CA ALA A 453 32.53 34.47 -32.03
C ALA A 453 31.07 34.03 -31.80
N ALA A 454 30.37 34.64 -30.84
CA ALA A 454 28.96 34.35 -30.59
C ALA A 454 28.04 34.72 -31.77
N ILE A 455 28.31 35.87 -32.45
CA ILE A 455 27.57 36.30 -33.64
C ILE A 455 27.77 35.32 -34.80
N ASN A 456 29.00 34.84 -35.02
CA ASN A 456 29.31 33.88 -36.07
C ASN A 456 28.64 32.53 -35.81
N GLU A 457 28.73 32.03 -34.57
CA GLU A 457 28.09 30.79 -34.12
C GLU A 457 26.55 30.86 -34.32
N ALA A 458 25.93 31.96 -33.92
CA ALA A 458 24.49 32.16 -34.09
C ALA A 458 24.06 32.21 -35.56
N HIS A 459 24.88 32.86 -36.43
CA HIS A 459 24.61 32.91 -37.86
C HIS A 459 24.77 31.54 -38.52
N GLU A 460 25.79 30.77 -38.17
CA GLU A 460 26.03 29.41 -38.69
C GLU A 460 24.85 28.51 -38.44
N VAL A 461 24.31 28.51 -37.22
CA VAL A 461 23.15 27.67 -36.85
C VAL A 461 21.86 28.18 -37.49
N LEU A 462 21.59 29.51 -37.49
CA LEU A 462 20.30 30.03 -37.93
C LEU A 462 20.20 30.26 -39.45
N ALA A 463 21.34 30.34 -40.20
CA ALA A 463 21.34 30.51 -41.63
C ALA A 463 21.14 29.21 -42.42
N ASP A 464 21.41 28.07 -41.81
CA ASP A 464 21.16 26.72 -42.38
C ASP A 464 19.79 26.22 -41.94
N PRO A 465 18.86 25.89 -42.85
CA PRO A 465 17.53 25.45 -42.52
C PRO A 465 17.50 24.14 -41.68
N GLU A 466 18.43 23.23 -41.90
CA GLU A 466 18.48 21.95 -41.15
C GLU A 466 19.01 22.17 -39.72
N LEU A 467 20.08 22.94 -39.57
CA LEU A 467 20.65 23.29 -38.28
C LEU A 467 19.66 24.14 -37.46
N ARG A 468 18.97 25.09 -38.11
CA ARG A 468 17.93 25.91 -37.49
C ARG A 468 16.77 25.05 -36.98
N ALA A 469 16.27 24.09 -37.80
CA ALA A 469 15.21 23.19 -37.41
C ALA A 469 15.61 22.30 -36.22
N ARG A 470 16.84 21.81 -36.16
CA ARG A 470 17.40 21.06 -35.02
C ARG A 470 17.49 21.95 -33.78
N TYR A 471 18.04 23.16 -33.90
CA TYR A 471 18.12 24.11 -32.81
C TYR A 471 16.70 24.47 -32.27
N ASP A 472 15.75 24.75 -33.16
CA ASP A 472 14.36 25.03 -32.80
C ASP A 472 13.67 23.81 -32.13
N ALA A 473 14.08 22.61 -32.47
CA ALA A 473 13.65 21.37 -31.80
C ALA A 473 14.31 21.15 -30.43
N GLY A 474 15.31 21.98 -30.05
CA GLY A 474 16.01 21.85 -28.76
C GLY A 474 17.30 21.02 -28.82
N ASP A 475 17.84 20.78 -30.03
CA ASP A 475 19.13 20.11 -30.24
C ASP A 475 20.12 21.15 -30.78
N ASP A 476 20.94 21.73 -29.88
CA ASP A 476 21.97 22.69 -30.29
C ASP A 476 23.10 21.95 -31.01
N PRO A 477 23.34 22.25 -32.34
CA PRO A 477 24.41 21.60 -33.08
C PRO A 477 25.82 21.85 -32.52
N ASN A 478 25.99 22.90 -31.71
CA ASN A 478 27.27 23.30 -31.12
C ASN A 478 27.42 22.90 -29.64
N ASP A 479 26.46 22.15 -29.07
CA ASP A 479 26.55 21.66 -27.69
C ASP A 479 27.59 20.50 -27.59
N PRO A 480 28.69 20.70 -26.83
CA PRO A 480 29.70 19.66 -26.66
C PRO A 480 29.19 18.36 -26.02
N GLN A 481 28.00 18.38 -25.34
CA GLN A 481 27.41 17.25 -24.67
C GLN A 481 26.39 16.48 -25.55
N SER A 482 26.11 16.96 -26.76
CA SER A 482 25.11 16.33 -27.64
C SER A 482 25.51 14.95 -28.22
N GLY A 483 26.73 14.47 -27.95
CA GLY A 483 27.20 13.11 -28.32
C GLY A 483 27.30 12.83 -29.83
N GLN A 484 26.99 13.82 -30.69
CA GLN A 484 27.23 13.77 -32.12
C GLN A 484 28.51 14.52 -32.41
N GLN A 485 29.39 13.93 -33.20
CA GLN A 485 30.65 14.58 -33.62
C GLN A 485 30.39 16.00 -34.10
N PRO A 486 31.21 17.00 -33.69
CA PRO A 486 31.08 18.34 -34.19
C PRO A 486 31.12 18.28 -35.73
N PHE A 487 30.18 19.00 -36.36
CA PHE A 487 30.13 19.14 -37.80
C PHE A 487 31.47 19.67 -38.31
N GLN A 488 32.28 18.78 -38.92
CA GLN A 488 33.56 19.14 -39.55
C GLN A 488 33.30 19.85 -40.87
N GLY A 489 32.73 21.04 -40.84
CA GLY A 489 32.37 21.79 -42.03
C GLY A 489 32.51 23.30 -41.89
N SER A 490 33.11 23.79 -40.81
CA SER A 490 33.37 25.23 -40.70
C SER A 490 34.61 25.64 -41.50
N PRO A 491 34.48 26.49 -42.51
CA PRO A 491 35.62 27.04 -43.24
C PRO A 491 36.53 27.92 -42.38
N PHE A 492 36.16 28.19 -41.12
CA PHE A 492 36.86 29.11 -40.21
C PHE A 492 37.26 28.49 -38.86
N GLY A 493 37.20 27.14 -38.73
CA GLY A 493 37.63 26.45 -37.52
C GLY A 493 39.13 26.50 -37.35
N HIS A 494 39.63 27.36 -36.44
CA HIS A 494 41.00 27.34 -35.97
C HIS A 494 41.15 26.15 -35.00
N GLY A 495 41.81 25.07 -35.46
CA GLY A 495 42.31 24.04 -34.58
C GLY A 495 43.44 24.58 -33.69
N PRO A 496 43.73 23.97 -32.51
CA PRO A 496 44.83 24.38 -31.64
C PRO A 496 46.17 24.01 -32.32
N GLY A 497 46.76 24.95 -33.05
CA GLY A 497 48.03 24.79 -33.76
C GLY A 497 47.98 25.39 -35.16
N GLY A 498 48.13 26.71 -35.21
CA GLY A 498 48.02 27.52 -36.44
C GLY A 498 48.91 27.03 -37.58
N GLN A 499 48.29 26.53 -38.61
CA GLN A 499 48.73 26.70 -40.00
C GLN A 499 47.51 26.50 -40.93
N PRO A 500 47.28 27.38 -41.95
CA PRO A 500 46.18 27.23 -42.89
C PRO A 500 46.48 26.10 -43.88
N VAL A 501 45.61 25.06 -43.94
CA VAL A 501 45.73 24.01 -44.94
C VAL A 501 44.98 24.41 -46.20
N PHE A 502 45.70 24.78 -47.25
CA PHE A 502 45.17 25.01 -48.59
C PHE A 502 44.82 23.67 -49.23
N PHE A 503 43.56 23.41 -49.52
CA PHE A 503 43.15 22.26 -50.34
C PHE A 503 43.29 22.61 -51.82
N GLN A 504 44.30 22.03 -52.45
CA GLN A 504 44.47 22.06 -53.87
C GLN A 504 43.59 20.94 -54.51
N GLN A 505 42.60 21.39 -55.24
CA GLN A 505 41.71 20.53 -56.04
C GLN A 505 42.48 19.89 -57.20
N ARG A 506 42.66 18.56 -57.14
CA ARG A 506 43.13 17.79 -58.31
C ARG A 506 42.12 16.69 -58.59
N GLY A 507 41.45 16.81 -59.74
CA GLY A 507 40.51 15.84 -60.25
C GLY A 507 41.22 14.57 -60.76
N GLY A 508 40.45 13.48 -60.84
CA GLY A 508 40.86 12.30 -61.59
C GLY A 508 40.29 11.00 -61.04
N GLY A 509 39.37 10.45 -61.75
CA GLY A 509 38.61 9.21 -61.69
C GLY A 509 39.30 7.92 -61.28
N GLY A 510 38.48 6.94 -60.97
CA GLY A 510 38.89 5.54 -60.98
C GLY A 510 38.13 4.71 -59.93
N GLY A 511 37.25 3.87 -60.40
CA GLY A 511 36.47 2.90 -59.60
C GLY A 511 37.33 1.85 -58.92
N GLY A 512 36.85 1.31 -57.86
CA GLY A 512 37.44 0.22 -57.14
C GLY A 512 36.45 -0.42 -56.18
N SER A 513 35.83 -1.46 -56.66
CA SER A 513 35.03 -2.45 -55.90
C SER A 513 35.90 -3.09 -54.82
N PHE A 514 35.45 -3.11 -53.58
CA PHE A 514 36.00 -4.01 -52.56
C PHE A 514 34.97 -4.97 -51.99
N LYS A 515 35.31 -6.22 -52.19
CA LYS A 515 34.68 -7.46 -51.75
C LYS A 515 34.69 -7.62 -50.23
N PHE A 516 33.56 -8.08 -49.74
CA PHE A 516 33.41 -8.67 -48.41
C PHE A 516 34.17 -9.99 -48.32
N GLN A 517 34.99 -10.19 -47.31
CA GLN A 517 35.49 -11.49 -46.91
C GLN A 517 35.42 -11.65 -45.39
N GLY A 518 34.64 -12.63 -44.99
CA GLY A 518 34.44 -13.06 -43.63
C GLY A 518 35.53 -13.97 -43.12
N GLY A 519 35.55 -14.22 -41.87
CA GLY A 519 36.29 -15.20 -41.07
C GLY A 519 36.42 -14.63 -39.66
N GLY A 520 36.02 -15.23 -38.61
CA GLY A 520 35.96 -16.57 -38.18
C GLY A 520 36.55 -16.66 -36.79
N GLY A 521 35.78 -17.08 -35.82
CA GLY A 521 36.22 -18.03 -34.84
C GLY A 521 36.72 -17.58 -33.46
N GLY A 522 36.11 -18.11 -32.46
CA GLY A 522 36.66 -18.37 -31.13
C GLY A 522 36.02 -17.55 -30.02
N GLY A 523 35.38 -18.05 -29.00
CA GLY A 523 35.40 -19.29 -28.29
C GLY A 523 35.07 -18.99 -26.85
N PHE A 524 34.03 -19.57 -26.31
CA PHE A 524 33.62 -19.49 -24.88
C PHE A 524 34.70 -20.11 -23.99
N PRO A 525 34.75 -19.72 -22.68
CA PRO A 525 34.38 -20.71 -21.69
C PRO A 525 33.38 -20.20 -20.63
N GLY A 526 32.45 -21.07 -20.33
CA GLY A 526 31.46 -20.93 -19.27
C GLY A 526 32.06 -21.15 -17.88
N PHE A 527 31.33 -20.61 -16.90
CA PHE A 527 31.45 -21.08 -15.53
C PHE A 527 30.02 -21.24 -14.96
N GLY A 528 29.72 -22.51 -14.71
CA GLY A 528 28.57 -22.89 -13.92
C GLY A 528 28.88 -22.78 -12.44
N GLY A 529 27.84 -22.54 -11.65
CA GLY A 529 27.90 -22.52 -10.19
C GLY A 529 26.49 -22.52 -9.65
N GLY A 530 26.04 -23.72 -9.22
CA GLY A 530 24.69 -23.99 -8.72
C GLY A 530 24.48 -23.43 -7.33
N PHE A 531 23.22 -23.19 -7.02
CA PHE A 531 22.68 -22.95 -5.68
C PHE A 531 22.35 -24.27 -5.00
N PRO A 532 22.54 -24.39 -3.69
CA PRO A 532 21.76 -25.32 -2.89
C PRO A 532 20.75 -24.57 -2.02
N PHE A 533 19.57 -25.13 -1.96
CA PHE A 533 18.56 -24.88 -0.96
C PHE A 533 19.01 -25.34 0.44
N GLY A 534 18.64 -24.59 1.46
CA GLY A 534 18.62 -24.91 2.86
C GLY A 534 17.61 -23.98 3.54
#